data_af9785595cd3751507e1f49e031251e1
#
_entry.id   af9785595cd3751507e1f49e031251e1
#
_cell.length_a   1.000
_cell.length_b   1.000
_cell.length_c   1.000
_cell.angle_alpha   90.00
_cell.angle_beta   90.00
_cell.angle_gamma   90.00
#
_symmetry.space_group_name_H-M   'P 1'
#
loop_
_entity.id
_entity.type
_entity.pdbx_description
1 polymer ?
#
loop_
_entity_poly.entity_id
_entity_poly.type
_entity_poly.pdbx_seq_one_letter_code
_entity_poly.pdbx_strand_id
1 'polypeptide(L)'
;MRKFNKFEESNIAFLVNHNVDFTLVQITATGLKKSILDATAPMRTYFLEKEIHNYSDQLQGQEHKLLVPTKILDESSEYQTKTSLYRPMTKDGDPRLWVYDLGAHTKADDIHAICVSNKQLFVINITRTDIAKCYESPIITPLKEFIEQFYATSLVISNELLDFFRKNSGKWFESEVKADTGIGRTIETMLGIPQNSNKTPDYKGIELKSHREKRSSKKNVLFTQTPDWNLSQLKSGREIVSKYGYDCGDGRLTYQNTVKCGIPNSQGLGLSLNQIAELLELQHYGEKVDDVAVWTLMKLHNRLAEKHRETFWISVDNDIHDGKEYFRYRSIEHTRNPNLSQFDILLDTAMITVDLLLCRPSGHGDTYSFKINKSGMPLLFPESITYDLY
;
A
#
# COMPACT_ATOMS: atom_id res chain seq x y z
N MET A 1 0.74 9.17 -14.97
CA MET A 1 1.76 10.04 -14.34
C MET A 1 3.10 9.69 -14.98
N ARG A 2 3.99 10.68 -15.23
CA ARG A 2 5.35 10.43 -15.71
C ARG A 2 6.18 9.69 -14.64
N LYS A 3 7.33 9.14 -15.03
CA LYS A 3 8.31 8.61 -14.06
C LYS A 3 8.83 9.72 -13.15
N PHE A 4 9.10 9.39 -11.90
CA PHE A 4 9.76 10.28 -10.96
C PHE A 4 11.25 10.41 -11.31
N ASN A 5 11.82 11.56 -11.06
CA ASN A 5 13.25 11.72 -11.03
C ASN A 5 13.79 11.43 -9.61
N LYS A 6 15.12 11.33 -9.46
CA LYS A 6 15.75 11.00 -8.17
C LYS A 6 15.43 11.99 -7.04
N PHE A 7 15.24 13.26 -7.36
CA PHE A 7 14.87 14.29 -6.38
C PHE A 7 13.45 14.08 -5.86
N GLU A 8 12.50 13.81 -6.76
CA GLU A 8 11.11 13.50 -6.40
C GLU A 8 11.01 12.21 -5.60
N GLU A 9 11.78 11.16 -5.98
CA GLU A 9 11.85 9.90 -5.24
C GLU A 9 12.38 10.14 -3.81
N SER A 10 13.39 10.99 -3.65
CA SER A 10 13.92 11.38 -2.34
C SER A 10 12.89 12.10 -1.49
N ASN A 11 12.14 13.06 -2.08
CA ASN A 11 11.08 13.78 -1.39
C ASN A 11 9.92 12.87 -0.99
N ILE A 12 9.52 11.95 -1.88
CA ILE A 12 8.50 10.94 -1.57
C ILE A 12 8.95 10.06 -0.41
N ALA A 13 10.18 9.53 -0.48
CA ALA A 13 10.74 8.71 0.60
C ALA A 13 10.81 9.49 1.92
N PHE A 14 11.18 10.77 1.88
CA PHE A 14 11.23 11.62 3.08
C PHE A 14 9.85 11.77 3.73
N LEU A 15 8.81 12.10 2.95
CA LEU A 15 7.44 12.21 3.46
C LEU A 15 6.93 10.87 4.04
N VAL A 16 7.21 9.76 3.35
CA VAL A 16 6.85 8.41 3.84
C VAL A 16 7.56 8.12 5.16
N ASN A 17 8.87 8.40 5.26
CA ASN A 17 9.66 8.16 6.48
C ASN A 17 9.19 8.99 7.68
N HIS A 18 8.54 10.12 7.45
CA HIS A 18 7.92 10.95 8.47
C HIS A 18 6.42 10.65 8.66
N ASN A 19 5.93 9.51 8.16
CA ASN A 19 4.54 9.06 8.25
C ASN A 19 3.53 10.07 7.68
N VAL A 20 3.95 10.98 6.80
CA VAL A 20 3.03 11.87 6.08
C VAL A 20 2.26 11.04 5.07
N ASP A 21 0.94 11.09 5.17
CA ASP A 21 0.02 10.41 4.27
C ASP A 21 -0.40 11.35 3.15
N PHE A 22 -0.31 10.90 1.90
CA PHE A 22 -0.57 11.74 0.73
C PHE A 22 -1.01 10.93 -0.49
N THR A 23 -1.64 11.63 -1.43
CA THR A 23 -1.81 11.17 -2.82
C THR A 23 -1.04 12.10 -3.76
N LEU A 24 -0.68 11.61 -4.93
CA LEU A 24 0.12 12.36 -5.91
C LEU A 24 -0.72 12.82 -7.10
N VAL A 25 -0.43 14.02 -7.58
CA VAL A 25 -1.00 14.56 -8.82
C VAL A 25 0.08 15.20 -9.68
N GLN A 26 0.09 14.85 -10.96
CA GLN A 26 0.92 15.53 -11.97
C GLN A 26 0.13 16.70 -12.59
N ILE A 27 0.76 17.86 -12.68
CA ILE A 27 0.19 19.04 -13.31
C ILE A 27 0.49 18.99 -14.81
N THR A 28 -0.49 18.60 -15.61
CA THR A 28 -0.31 18.60 -17.06
C THR A 28 -0.38 20.03 -17.63
N ALA A 29 0.30 20.31 -18.73
CA ALA A 29 0.25 21.62 -19.40
C ALA A 29 -1.20 22.04 -19.75
N THR A 30 -2.01 21.08 -20.21
CA THR A 30 -3.43 21.31 -20.51
C THR A 30 -4.23 21.57 -19.25
N GLY A 31 -3.97 20.81 -18.18
CA GLY A 31 -4.63 20.98 -16.89
C GLY A 31 -4.36 22.34 -16.28
N LEU A 32 -3.09 22.76 -16.30
CA LEU A 32 -2.68 24.07 -15.83
C LEU A 32 -3.35 25.21 -16.61
N LYS A 33 -3.30 25.14 -17.95
CA LYS A 33 -3.93 26.16 -18.83
C LYS A 33 -5.45 26.28 -18.62
N LYS A 34 -6.13 25.14 -18.34
CA LYS A 34 -7.59 25.09 -18.19
C LYS A 34 -8.06 25.21 -16.74
N SER A 35 -7.14 25.23 -15.78
CA SER A 35 -7.45 25.15 -14.35
C SER A 35 -8.29 23.92 -14.00
N ILE A 36 -7.88 22.75 -14.50
CA ILE A 36 -8.56 21.47 -14.34
C ILE A 36 -7.55 20.38 -14.10
N LEU A 37 -7.73 19.57 -13.08
CA LEU A 37 -7.00 18.35 -12.83
C LEU A 37 -7.99 17.18 -12.73
N ASP A 38 -7.64 16.05 -13.30
CA ASP A 38 -8.45 14.85 -13.17
C ASP A 38 -8.24 14.21 -11.79
N ALA A 39 -9.33 13.93 -11.08
CA ALA A 39 -9.27 13.18 -9.82
C ALA A 39 -9.06 11.69 -10.15
N THR A 40 -7.81 11.26 -10.17
CA THR A 40 -7.42 9.88 -10.47
C THR A 40 -8.01 8.87 -9.47
N ALA A 41 -8.06 7.59 -9.83
CA ALA A 41 -8.61 6.57 -8.94
C ALA A 41 -7.93 6.54 -7.55
N PRO A 42 -6.58 6.58 -7.44
CA PRO A 42 -5.92 6.67 -6.13
C PRO A 42 -6.33 7.90 -5.32
N MET A 43 -6.48 9.05 -5.98
CA MET A 43 -6.89 10.29 -5.32
C MET A 43 -8.33 10.21 -4.80
N ARG A 44 -9.26 9.67 -5.59
CA ARG A 44 -10.65 9.48 -5.17
C ARG A 44 -10.76 8.56 -3.95
N THR A 45 -10.00 7.46 -3.96
CA THR A 45 -9.91 6.53 -2.82
C THR A 45 -9.36 7.26 -1.60
N TYR A 46 -8.28 8.01 -1.74
CA TYR A 46 -7.67 8.78 -0.66
C TYR A 46 -8.64 9.80 -0.03
N PHE A 47 -9.37 10.55 -0.85
CA PHE A 47 -10.35 11.52 -0.36
C PHE A 47 -11.54 10.86 0.34
N LEU A 48 -11.98 9.71 -0.16
CA LEU A 48 -13.03 8.92 0.50
C LEU A 48 -12.57 8.41 1.88
N GLU A 49 -11.38 7.84 1.98
CA GLU A 49 -10.80 7.31 3.21
C GLU A 49 -10.55 8.39 4.27
N LYS A 50 -10.14 9.57 3.81
CA LYS A 50 -9.96 10.74 4.69
C LYS A 50 -11.27 11.47 4.98
N GLU A 51 -12.38 10.95 4.53
CA GLU A 51 -13.72 11.53 4.69
C GLU A 51 -13.79 13.01 4.22
N ILE A 52 -13.04 13.33 3.18
CA ILE A 52 -13.07 14.65 2.53
C ILE A 52 -14.22 14.68 1.53
N HIS A 53 -14.29 13.65 0.65
CA HIS A 53 -15.26 13.64 -0.44
C HIS A 53 -15.46 12.24 -1.03
N ASN A 54 -16.72 11.92 -1.33
CA ASN A 54 -17.09 10.75 -2.14
C ASN A 54 -17.61 11.20 -3.50
N TYR A 55 -16.81 11.07 -4.55
CA TYR A 55 -17.21 11.41 -5.91
C TYR A 55 -18.35 10.53 -6.46
N SER A 56 -18.52 9.32 -5.92
CA SER A 56 -19.60 8.42 -6.37
C SER A 56 -20.99 8.95 -6.00
N ASP A 57 -21.10 9.68 -4.90
CA ASP A 57 -22.34 10.27 -4.41
C ASP A 57 -22.56 11.69 -4.93
N GLN A 58 -21.55 12.27 -5.62
CA GLN A 58 -21.64 13.64 -6.12
C GLN A 58 -22.41 13.73 -7.42
N LEU A 59 -23.45 14.55 -7.46
CA LEU A 59 -24.14 14.90 -8.69
C LEU A 59 -23.27 15.77 -9.59
N GLN A 60 -23.58 15.77 -10.88
CA GLN A 60 -22.92 16.63 -11.88
C GLN A 60 -23.44 18.08 -11.78
N GLY A 61 -22.60 19.05 -12.09
CA GLY A 61 -22.97 20.45 -12.16
C GLY A 61 -22.20 21.35 -11.21
N GLN A 62 -22.26 22.65 -11.48
CA GLN A 62 -21.55 23.65 -10.69
C GLN A 62 -22.15 23.82 -9.29
N GLU A 63 -23.44 23.60 -9.14
CA GLU A 63 -24.21 23.66 -7.91
C GLU A 63 -23.82 22.56 -6.91
N HIS A 64 -23.26 21.47 -7.39
CA HIS A 64 -22.81 20.33 -6.58
C HIS A 64 -21.30 20.36 -6.28
N LYS A 65 -20.61 21.45 -6.63
CA LYS A 65 -19.20 21.65 -6.36
C LYS A 65 -18.94 21.77 -4.86
N LEU A 66 -18.04 20.94 -4.34
CA LEU A 66 -17.53 21.07 -2.98
C LEU A 66 -16.27 21.96 -2.96
N LEU A 67 -16.20 22.89 -2.02
CA LEU A 67 -14.99 23.68 -1.77
C LEU A 67 -14.36 23.24 -0.45
N VAL A 68 -13.10 22.81 -0.52
CA VAL A 68 -12.33 22.32 0.62
C VAL A 68 -11.24 23.34 0.97
N PRO A 69 -11.12 23.80 2.23
CA PRO A 69 -10.01 24.65 2.66
C PRO A 69 -8.67 24.00 2.31
N THR A 70 -7.76 24.78 1.77
CA THR A 70 -6.48 24.25 1.27
C THR A 70 -5.34 25.18 1.64
N LYS A 71 -4.19 24.62 1.98
CA LYS A 71 -2.92 25.34 2.12
C LYS A 71 -1.92 24.81 1.11
N ILE A 72 -1.25 25.70 0.41
CA ILE A 72 -0.08 25.37 -0.40
C ILE A 72 1.13 25.64 0.50
N LEU A 73 1.95 24.61 0.72
CA LEU A 73 3.17 24.70 1.52
C LEU A 73 4.37 24.82 0.60
N ASP A 74 5.10 25.87 0.81
CA ASP A 74 6.37 26.18 0.15
C ASP A 74 7.56 25.97 1.10
N GLU A 75 8.80 26.17 0.65
CA GLU A 75 10.00 26.00 1.47
C GLU A 75 9.97 26.81 2.77
N SER A 76 9.40 28.02 2.73
CA SER A 76 9.40 28.97 3.85
C SER A 76 8.04 29.57 4.19
N SER A 77 7.02 29.28 3.40
CA SER A 77 5.73 29.98 3.46
C SER A 77 4.55 29.04 3.31
N GLU A 78 3.38 29.48 3.79
CA GLU A 78 2.08 28.86 3.48
C GLU A 78 1.16 29.87 2.78
N TYR A 79 0.38 29.35 1.84
CA TYR A 79 -0.63 30.15 1.13
C TYR A 79 -2.00 29.51 1.36
N GLN A 80 -2.89 30.28 1.96
CA GLN A 80 -4.26 29.82 2.20
C GLN A 80 -5.09 29.98 0.94
N THR A 81 -5.75 28.92 0.54
CA THR A 81 -6.61 28.88 -0.63
C THR A 81 -7.74 27.86 -0.44
N LYS A 82 -8.35 27.41 -1.50
CA LYS A 82 -9.38 26.38 -1.51
C LYS A 82 -9.22 25.47 -2.72
N THR A 83 -9.68 24.25 -2.60
CA THR A 83 -9.77 23.29 -3.69
C THR A 83 -11.23 23.02 -4.04
N SER A 84 -11.56 23.13 -5.32
CA SER A 84 -12.87 22.70 -5.80
C SER A 84 -12.84 21.25 -6.21
N LEU A 85 -13.80 20.44 -5.72
CA LEU A 85 -14.03 19.05 -6.09
C LEU A 85 -15.37 18.97 -6.81
N TYR A 86 -15.40 18.45 -8.04
CA TYR A 86 -16.62 18.52 -8.85
C TYR A 86 -16.68 17.46 -9.95
N ARG A 87 -17.90 17.23 -10.44
CA ARG A 87 -18.17 16.44 -11.63
C ARG A 87 -18.84 17.37 -12.67
N PRO A 88 -18.21 17.56 -13.85
CA PRO A 88 -18.78 18.43 -14.89
C PRO A 88 -20.01 17.79 -15.55
N MET A 89 -20.86 18.60 -16.18
CA MET A 89 -21.98 18.12 -17.01
C MET A 89 -21.51 17.48 -18.33
N THR A 90 -20.24 17.64 -18.67
CA THR A 90 -19.61 17.08 -19.87
C THR A 90 -18.74 15.86 -19.53
N LYS A 91 -18.34 15.09 -20.54
CA LYS A 91 -17.45 13.92 -20.40
C LYS A 91 -17.93 12.94 -19.31
N ASP A 92 -19.19 12.58 -19.37
CA ASP A 92 -19.84 11.62 -18.45
C ASP A 92 -19.65 11.93 -16.95
N GLY A 93 -19.33 13.18 -16.65
CA GLY A 93 -19.11 13.65 -15.28
C GLY A 93 -17.82 13.16 -14.67
N ASP A 94 -16.74 13.01 -15.43
CA ASP A 94 -15.43 12.60 -14.93
C ASP A 94 -15.04 13.42 -13.69
N PRO A 95 -14.68 12.78 -12.57
CA PRO A 95 -14.26 13.44 -11.34
C PRO A 95 -13.08 14.37 -11.54
N ARG A 96 -13.18 15.59 -11.04
CA ARG A 96 -12.17 16.63 -11.22
C ARG A 96 -11.93 17.42 -9.95
N LEU A 97 -10.75 18.04 -9.90
CA LEU A 97 -10.41 19.02 -8.87
C LEU A 97 -9.66 20.20 -9.49
N TRP A 98 -9.65 21.29 -8.74
CA TRP A 98 -8.75 22.40 -9.00
C TRP A 98 -8.40 23.13 -7.69
N VAL A 99 -7.11 23.27 -7.43
CA VAL A 99 -6.58 24.09 -6.34
C VAL A 99 -6.48 25.53 -6.85
N TYR A 100 -7.22 26.46 -6.23
CA TYR A 100 -7.16 27.85 -6.64
C TYR A 100 -5.75 28.41 -6.41
N ASP A 101 -5.35 29.36 -7.22
CA ASP A 101 -4.04 30.01 -7.21
C ASP A 101 -2.82 29.09 -7.42
N LEU A 102 -3.04 27.79 -7.66
CA LEU A 102 -1.96 26.82 -7.87
C LEU A 102 -0.99 27.24 -8.98
N GLY A 103 -1.48 27.96 -10.01
CA GLY A 103 -0.66 28.42 -11.14
C GLY A 103 0.53 29.29 -10.75
N ALA A 104 0.46 29.97 -9.61
CA ALA A 104 1.56 30.79 -9.09
C ALA A 104 2.68 29.93 -8.44
N HIS A 105 2.36 28.69 -8.06
CA HIS A 105 3.23 27.80 -7.28
C HIS A 105 3.67 26.55 -8.05
N THR A 106 3.36 26.46 -9.36
CA THR A 106 3.62 25.27 -10.14
C THR A 106 3.97 25.58 -11.61
N LYS A 107 4.59 24.62 -12.26
CA LYS A 107 4.75 24.58 -13.73
C LYS A 107 4.17 23.30 -14.28
N ALA A 108 4.05 23.23 -15.62
CA ALA A 108 3.68 21.99 -16.27
C ALA A 108 4.70 20.87 -15.92
N ASP A 109 4.18 19.67 -15.75
CA ASP A 109 4.89 18.46 -15.35
C ASP A 109 5.41 18.41 -13.91
N ASP A 110 5.17 19.44 -13.10
CA ASP A 110 5.40 19.34 -11.66
C ASP A 110 4.45 18.28 -11.05
N ILE A 111 4.94 17.62 -10.01
CA ILE A 111 4.18 16.66 -9.21
C ILE A 111 3.97 17.25 -7.82
N HIS A 112 2.73 17.17 -7.36
CA HIS A 112 2.36 17.62 -6.04
C HIS A 112 1.90 16.44 -5.18
N ALA A 113 2.33 16.44 -3.92
CA ALA A 113 1.73 15.64 -2.86
C ALA A 113 0.54 16.42 -2.30
N ILE A 114 -0.64 15.77 -2.24
CA ILE A 114 -1.83 16.29 -1.60
C ILE A 114 -2.06 15.50 -0.33
N CYS A 115 -1.99 16.17 0.82
CA CYS A 115 -2.18 15.60 2.14
C CYS A 115 -3.50 16.09 2.74
N VAL A 116 -4.07 15.31 3.65
CA VAL A 116 -5.27 15.68 4.41
C VAL A 116 -4.95 15.71 5.90
N SER A 117 -5.25 16.81 6.55
CA SER A 117 -5.23 16.92 8.01
C SER A 117 -6.37 17.83 8.48
N ASN A 118 -7.10 17.43 9.51
CA ASN A 118 -8.21 18.19 10.11
C ASN A 118 -9.24 18.71 9.07
N LYS A 119 -9.65 17.85 8.12
CA LYS A 119 -10.59 18.20 7.02
C LYS A 119 -10.10 19.32 6.11
N GLN A 120 -8.81 19.59 6.09
CA GLN A 120 -8.14 20.57 5.24
C GLN A 120 -7.14 19.85 4.32
N LEU A 121 -6.97 20.36 3.10
CA LEU A 121 -5.95 19.88 2.17
C LEU A 121 -4.65 20.68 2.34
N PHE A 122 -3.53 19.97 2.19
CA PHE A 122 -2.20 20.56 2.11
C PHE A 122 -1.54 20.10 0.83
N VAL A 123 -0.97 21.02 0.09
CA VAL A 123 -0.39 20.77 -1.23
C VAL A 123 1.09 21.13 -1.20
N ILE A 124 1.96 20.17 -1.50
CA ILE A 124 3.42 20.30 -1.49
C ILE A 124 3.96 19.99 -2.88
N ASN A 125 4.71 20.90 -3.48
CA ASN A 125 5.35 20.65 -4.77
C ASN A 125 6.62 19.82 -4.60
N ILE A 126 6.54 18.51 -4.78
CA ILE A 126 7.68 17.59 -4.61
C ILE A 126 8.70 17.64 -5.74
N THR A 127 8.40 18.34 -6.84
CA THR A 127 9.34 18.54 -7.95
C THR A 127 10.29 19.70 -7.69
N ARG A 128 9.88 20.69 -6.87
CA ARG A 128 10.63 21.95 -6.68
C ARG A 128 11.10 22.19 -5.27
N THR A 129 10.41 21.65 -4.26
CA THR A 129 10.72 21.84 -2.85
C THR A 129 11.71 20.78 -2.38
N ASP A 130 12.83 21.18 -1.81
CA ASP A 130 13.76 20.28 -1.11
C ASP A 130 13.25 20.06 0.31
N ILE A 131 12.39 19.06 0.46
CA ILE A 131 11.66 18.80 1.71
C ILE A 131 12.61 18.42 2.84
N ALA A 132 13.62 17.59 2.57
CA ALA A 132 14.60 17.18 3.56
C ALA A 132 15.40 18.37 4.08
N LYS A 133 15.91 19.21 3.18
CA LYS A 133 16.64 20.43 3.53
C LYS A 133 15.80 21.42 4.32
N CYS A 134 14.52 21.59 3.94
CA CYS A 134 13.60 22.45 4.70
C CYS A 134 13.37 21.92 6.11
N TYR A 135 13.22 20.62 6.27
CA TYR A 135 13.00 19.98 7.57
C TYR A 135 14.25 20.04 8.47
N GLU A 136 15.44 19.80 7.93
CA GLU A 136 16.71 19.85 8.65
C GLU A 136 17.16 21.28 9.01
N SER A 137 16.55 22.29 8.36
CA SER A 137 16.84 23.69 8.67
C SER A 137 16.56 24.02 10.14
N PRO A 138 17.40 24.81 10.81
CA PRO A 138 17.12 25.32 12.16
C PRO A 138 15.91 26.27 12.19
N ILE A 139 15.48 26.78 11.05
CA ILE A 139 14.33 27.69 10.93
C ILE A 139 13.06 26.84 10.93
N ILE A 140 12.13 27.18 11.83
CA ILE A 140 10.81 26.58 11.84
C ILE A 140 10.00 27.19 10.69
N THR A 141 9.60 26.32 9.75
CA THR A 141 8.76 26.71 8.59
C THR A 141 7.40 26.04 8.67
N PRO A 142 6.37 26.55 8.01
CA PRO A 142 5.05 25.89 7.96
C PRO A 142 5.11 24.45 7.44
N LEU A 143 6.01 24.14 6.49
CA LEU A 143 6.24 22.80 5.99
C LEU A 143 6.83 21.88 7.07
N LYS A 144 7.80 22.36 7.84
CA LYS A 144 8.40 21.60 8.95
C LYS A 144 7.36 21.32 10.03
N GLU A 145 6.63 22.34 10.49
CA GLU A 145 5.56 22.17 11.48
C GLU A 145 4.49 21.17 11.02
N PHE A 146 4.11 21.23 9.75
CA PHE A 146 3.16 20.29 9.17
C PHE A 146 3.66 18.84 9.23
N ILE A 147 4.93 18.59 8.87
CA ILE A 147 5.52 17.25 8.90
C ILE A 147 5.64 16.75 10.35
N GLU A 148 6.09 17.59 11.28
CA GLU A 148 6.20 17.26 12.70
C GLU A 148 4.84 16.91 13.32
N GLN A 149 3.79 17.63 12.94
CA GLN A 149 2.42 17.35 13.39
C GLN A 149 1.93 15.97 12.92
N PHE A 150 2.21 15.61 11.68
CA PHE A 150 1.87 14.27 11.17
C PHE A 150 2.62 13.18 11.91
N TYR A 151 3.91 13.35 12.14
CA TYR A 151 4.74 12.41 12.87
C TYR A 151 4.25 12.22 14.32
N ALA A 152 3.96 13.32 15.02
CA ALA A 152 3.42 13.28 16.37
C ALA A 152 2.06 12.55 16.43
N THR A 153 1.18 12.81 15.48
CA THR A 153 -0.12 12.14 15.38
C THR A 153 0.04 10.63 15.15
N SER A 154 0.98 10.22 14.31
CA SER A 154 1.29 8.81 14.08
C SER A 154 1.75 8.12 15.37
N LEU A 155 2.62 8.74 16.15
CA LEU A 155 3.06 8.20 17.45
C LEU A 155 1.90 8.00 18.43
N VAL A 156 0.95 8.93 18.46
CA VAL A 156 -0.25 8.80 19.32
C VAL A 156 -1.07 7.57 18.91
N ILE A 157 -1.28 7.37 17.61
CA ILE A 157 -2.04 6.22 17.08
C ILE A 157 -1.35 4.90 17.40
N SER A 158 -0.02 4.83 17.22
CA SER A 158 0.75 3.62 17.54
C SER A 158 0.70 3.29 19.02
N ASN A 159 0.79 4.30 19.90
CA ASN A 159 0.69 4.11 21.33
C ASN A 159 -0.73 3.69 21.75
N GLU A 160 -1.78 4.29 21.19
CA GLU A 160 -3.17 3.88 21.40
C GLU A 160 -3.36 2.39 21.09
N LEU A 161 -2.85 1.95 19.93
CA LEU A 161 -2.94 0.56 19.50
C LEU A 161 -2.11 -0.37 20.40
N LEU A 162 -0.91 0.02 20.79
CA LEU A 162 -0.06 -0.74 21.70
C LEU A 162 -0.73 -0.89 23.10
N ASP A 163 -1.34 0.17 23.60
CA ASP A 163 -2.06 0.14 24.87
C ASP A 163 -3.28 -0.77 24.83
N PHE A 164 -3.99 -0.84 23.69
CA PHE A 164 -5.04 -1.82 23.48
C PHE A 164 -4.52 -3.25 23.66
N PHE A 165 -3.39 -3.61 23.03
CA PHE A 165 -2.80 -4.94 23.18
C PHE A 165 -2.30 -5.21 24.61
N ARG A 166 -1.68 -4.23 25.25
CA ARG A 166 -1.22 -4.33 26.65
C ARG A 166 -2.38 -4.57 27.63
N LYS A 167 -3.48 -3.84 27.51
CA LYS A 167 -4.69 -4.01 28.34
C LYS A 167 -5.34 -5.39 28.18
N ASN A 168 -5.12 -6.02 27.05
CA ASN A 168 -5.66 -7.33 26.70
C ASN A 168 -4.61 -8.45 26.76
N SER A 169 -3.39 -8.16 27.20
CA SER A 169 -2.34 -9.18 27.37
C SER A 169 -2.73 -10.20 28.44
N GLY A 170 -2.28 -11.44 28.26
CA GLY A 170 -2.58 -12.55 29.18
C GLY A 170 -4.01 -13.10 29.11
N LYS A 171 -4.95 -12.43 28.46
CA LYS A 171 -6.32 -12.91 28.27
C LYS A 171 -6.43 -13.84 27.08
N TRP A 172 -7.24 -14.89 27.22
CA TRP A 172 -7.58 -15.79 26.12
C TRP A 172 -8.86 -15.30 25.42
N PHE A 173 -8.83 -15.28 24.09
CA PHE A 173 -9.95 -14.89 23.23
C PHE A 173 -10.32 -16.04 22.32
N GLU A 174 -11.63 -16.29 22.15
CA GLU A 174 -12.14 -17.25 21.16
C GLU A 174 -12.01 -16.63 19.76
N SER A 175 -11.48 -17.40 18.80
CA SER A 175 -11.42 -17.00 17.39
C SER A 175 -12.81 -17.03 16.78
N GLU A 176 -13.25 -15.95 16.15
CA GLU A 176 -14.59 -15.83 15.54
C GLU A 176 -14.84 -16.85 14.42
N VAL A 177 -13.81 -17.28 13.73
CA VAL A 177 -13.93 -18.26 12.64
C VAL A 177 -12.85 -19.32 12.72
N LYS A 178 -13.21 -20.56 12.34
CA LYS A 178 -12.28 -21.70 12.22
C LYS A 178 -11.52 -21.63 10.90
N ALA A 179 -10.61 -20.65 10.74
CA ALA A 179 -9.79 -20.49 9.55
C ALA A 179 -8.45 -19.84 9.91
N ASP A 180 -7.49 -19.89 9.01
CA ASP A 180 -6.19 -19.26 9.22
C ASP A 180 -6.31 -17.73 9.41
N THR A 181 -7.36 -17.12 8.89
CA THR A 181 -7.69 -15.71 9.06
C THR A 181 -8.44 -15.38 10.36
N GLY A 182 -8.82 -16.39 11.15
CA GLY A 182 -9.70 -16.22 12.33
C GLY A 182 -9.17 -15.24 13.36
N ILE A 183 -7.89 -15.36 13.72
CA ILE A 183 -7.24 -14.48 14.71
C ILE A 183 -7.22 -13.03 14.22
N GLY A 184 -6.79 -12.79 12.98
CA GLY A 184 -6.77 -11.44 12.39
C GLY A 184 -8.16 -10.81 12.42
N ARG A 185 -9.18 -11.57 12.00
CA ARG A 185 -10.56 -11.11 12.00
C ARG A 185 -11.07 -10.76 13.41
N THR A 186 -10.76 -11.59 14.41
CA THR A 186 -11.15 -11.31 15.78
C THR A 186 -10.52 -10.02 16.31
N ILE A 187 -9.22 -9.80 16.00
CA ILE A 187 -8.52 -8.57 16.35
C ILE A 187 -9.18 -7.35 15.70
N GLU A 188 -9.47 -7.44 14.40
CA GLU A 188 -10.15 -6.37 13.65
C GLU A 188 -11.52 -6.04 14.26
N THR A 189 -12.33 -7.06 14.58
CA THR A 189 -13.62 -6.88 15.26
C THR A 189 -13.47 -6.20 16.62
N MET A 190 -12.50 -6.63 17.44
CA MET A 190 -12.24 -6.04 18.76
C MET A 190 -11.80 -4.57 18.67
N LEU A 191 -11.14 -4.19 17.57
CA LEU A 191 -10.74 -2.81 17.27
C LEU A 191 -11.84 -1.98 16.60
N GLY A 192 -13.00 -2.58 16.32
CA GLY A 192 -14.11 -1.91 15.64
C GLY A 192 -13.84 -1.66 14.15
N ILE A 193 -12.93 -2.41 13.52
CA ILE A 193 -12.60 -2.30 12.11
C ILE A 193 -13.68 -3.03 11.30
N PRO A 194 -14.41 -2.35 10.41
CA PRO A 194 -15.42 -3.00 9.58
C PRO A 194 -14.75 -3.93 8.56
N GLN A 195 -15.40 -5.07 8.28
CA GLN A 195 -14.95 -5.96 7.23
C GLN A 195 -15.05 -5.25 5.87
N ASN A 196 -13.92 -5.12 5.23
CA ASN A 196 -13.84 -4.57 3.88
C ASN A 196 -12.77 -5.30 3.07
N SER A 197 -12.82 -5.16 1.75
CA SER A 197 -11.81 -5.62 0.81
C SER A 197 -10.85 -4.49 0.39
N ASN A 198 -10.79 -3.42 1.17
CA ASN A 198 -9.96 -2.27 0.85
C ASN A 198 -8.48 -2.65 0.89
N LYS A 199 -7.71 -2.00 0.05
CA LYS A 199 -6.27 -2.21 -0.06
C LYS A 199 -5.46 -1.37 0.93
N THR A 200 -6.12 -0.55 1.74
CA THR A 200 -5.51 0.34 2.73
C THR A 200 -5.09 -0.40 3.99
N PRO A 201 -4.21 0.19 4.81
CA PRO A 201 -3.87 -0.34 6.12
C PRO A 201 -5.09 -0.43 7.06
N ASP A 202 -5.10 -1.43 7.95
CA ASP A 202 -6.28 -1.85 8.70
C ASP A 202 -6.73 -0.86 9.78
N TYR A 203 -5.81 -0.27 10.55
CA TYR A 203 -6.14 0.58 11.70
C TYR A 203 -5.50 1.96 11.61
N LYS A 204 -6.27 2.98 11.25
CA LYS A 204 -5.82 4.40 11.20
C LYS A 204 -4.47 4.59 10.48
N GLY A 205 -4.20 3.81 9.44
CA GLY A 205 -2.95 3.83 8.69
C GLY A 205 -1.89 2.82 9.14
N ILE A 206 -2.17 1.98 10.13
CA ILE A 206 -1.31 0.88 10.58
C ILE A 206 -1.85 -0.45 10.07
N GLU A 207 -1.00 -1.23 9.41
CA GLU A 207 -1.32 -2.58 8.96
C GLU A 207 -1.23 -3.57 10.13
N LEU A 208 -2.17 -4.50 10.21
CA LEU A 208 -2.19 -5.55 11.22
C LEU A 208 -1.92 -6.91 10.58
N LYS A 209 -0.92 -7.63 11.07
CA LYS A 209 -0.60 -8.99 10.63
C LYS A 209 -0.48 -9.90 11.84
N SER A 210 -1.37 -10.86 11.97
CA SER A 210 -1.32 -11.84 13.05
C SER A 210 -0.79 -13.19 12.59
N HIS A 211 -0.05 -13.88 13.45
CA HIS A 211 0.42 -15.22 13.21
C HIS A 211 0.46 -16.05 14.50
N ARG A 212 0.25 -17.36 14.35
CA ARG A 212 0.35 -18.33 15.44
C ARG A 212 1.80 -18.72 15.66
N GLU A 213 2.32 -18.60 16.88
CA GLU A 213 3.72 -18.92 17.19
C GLU A 213 4.05 -20.38 16.88
N LYS A 214 3.20 -21.34 17.29
CA LYS A 214 3.39 -22.78 17.05
C LYS A 214 3.32 -23.18 15.56
N ARG A 215 2.65 -22.39 14.73
CA ARG A 215 2.55 -22.59 13.27
C ARG A 215 3.44 -21.61 12.52
N SER A 216 4.59 -21.26 13.07
CA SER A 216 5.43 -20.25 12.44
C SER A 216 5.72 -20.64 11.00
N SER A 217 4.94 -20.07 10.06
CA SER A 217 5.32 -20.15 8.67
C SER A 217 6.71 -19.52 8.56
N LYS A 218 7.58 -20.13 7.75
CA LYS A 218 8.92 -19.58 7.53
C LYS A 218 8.88 -18.21 6.81
N LYS A 219 7.68 -17.76 6.41
CA LYS A 219 7.47 -16.56 5.60
C LYS A 219 6.31 -15.73 6.12
N ASN A 220 6.46 -14.42 6.07
CA ASN A 220 5.41 -13.43 6.30
C ASN A 220 4.81 -12.95 4.96
N VAL A 221 3.48 -12.77 4.91
CA VAL A 221 2.81 -12.20 3.75
C VAL A 221 2.98 -10.68 3.80
N LEU A 222 3.60 -10.10 2.77
CA LEU A 222 3.68 -8.66 2.60
C LEU A 222 2.35 -8.12 2.01
N PHE A 223 2.08 -8.45 0.78
CA PHE A 223 0.88 -7.99 0.08
C PHE A 223 0.50 -8.93 -1.05
N THR A 224 -0.66 -8.70 -1.64
CA THR A 224 -1.09 -9.31 -2.90
C THR A 224 -1.09 -8.28 -4.01
N GLN A 225 -0.60 -8.66 -5.18
CA GLN A 225 -0.60 -7.79 -6.36
C GLN A 225 -0.75 -8.58 -7.64
N THR A 226 -1.82 -8.32 -8.39
CA THR A 226 -2.02 -8.93 -9.72
C THR A 226 -0.99 -8.41 -10.73
N PRO A 227 -0.58 -9.25 -11.72
CA PRO A 227 0.27 -8.81 -12.83
C PRO A 227 -0.30 -7.61 -13.59
N ASP A 228 0.56 -6.93 -14.31
CA ASP A 228 0.20 -5.88 -15.26
C ASP A 228 -0.20 -6.51 -16.59
N TRP A 229 -1.48 -6.91 -16.69
CA TRP A 229 -2.01 -7.69 -17.83
C TRP A 229 -1.81 -7.01 -19.18
N ASN A 230 -1.77 -5.68 -19.23
CA ASN A 230 -1.49 -4.95 -20.47
C ASN A 230 -0.06 -5.18 -20.99
N LEU A 231 0.90 -5.35 -20.08
CA LEU A 231 2.31 -5.60 -20.39
C LEU A 231 2.63 -7.10 -20.48
N SER A 232 1.82 -7.95 -19.87
CA SER A 232 2.02 -9.39 -19.80
C SER A 232 1.76 -10.06 -21.14
N GLN A 233 2.46 -11.20 -21.40
CA GLN A 233 2.22 -12.05 -22.57
C GLN A 233 0.85 -12.71 -22.47
N LEU A 234 0.57 -13.41 -21.36
CA LEU A 234 -0.75 -13.90 -21.03
C LEU A 234 -1.57 -12.76 -20.40
N LYS A 235 -2.88 -12.71 -20.70
CA LYS A 235 -3.72 -11.57 -20.35
C LYS A 235 -4.59 -11.79 -19.12
N SER A 236 -4.49 -12.96 -18.50
CA SER A 236 -5.29 -13.30 -17.31
C SER A 236 -4.73 -14.50 -16.55
N GLY A 237 -5.11 -14.63 -15.27
CA GLY A 237 -4.84 -15.83 -14.49
C GLY A 237 -5.51 -17.07 -15.08
N ARG A 238 -6.63 -16.91 -15.83
CA ARG A 238 -7.26 -18.02 -16.55
C ARG A 238 -6.32 -18.62 -17.59
N GLU A 239 -5.63 -17.78 -18.36
CA GLU A 239 -4.67 -18.25 -19.36
C GLU A 239 -3.47 -18.93 -18.73
N ILE A 240 -2.99 -18.45 -17.57
CA ILE A 240 -1.92 -19.12 -16.80
C ILE A 240 -2.38 -20.52 -16.38
N VAL A 241 -3.58 -20.64 -15.77
CA VAL A 241 -4.12 -21.94 -15.33
C VAL A 241 -4.33 -22.87 -16.53
N SER A 242 -4.86 -22.37 -17.64
CA SER A 242 -5.09 -23.19 -18.84
C SER A 242 -3.79 -23.75 -19.43
N LYS A 243 -2.68 -23.01 -19.35
CA LYS A 243 -1.39 -23.40 -19.95
C LYS A 243 -0.52 -24.23 -18.99
N TYR A 244 -0.52 -23.92 -17.69
CA TYR A 244 0.40 -24.48 -16.70
C TYR A 244 -0.29 -25.14 -15.50
N GLY A 245 -1.62 -25.12 -15.45
CA GLY A 245 -2.40 -25.73 -14.37
C GLY A 245 -2.41 -27.24 -14.43
N TYR A 246 -2.78 -27.84 -13.32
CA TYR A 246 -2.94 -29.28 -13.16
C TYR A 246 -4.28 -29.60 -12.48
N ASP A 247 -4.79 -30.82 -12.73
CA ASP A 247 -6.00 -31.31 -12.08
C ASP A 247 -5.69 -31.74 -10.63
N CYS A 248 -6.46 -31.24 -9.69
CA CYS A 248 -6.37 -31.61 -8.27
C CYS A 248 -7.17 -32.86 -7.93
N GLY A 249 -7.82 -33.52 -8.91
CA GLY A 249 -8.65 -34.69 -8.70
C GLY A 249 -10.08 -34.42 -8.23
N ASP A 250 -10.47 -33.12 -8.19
CA ASP A 250 -11.80 -32.64 -7.82
C ASP A 250 -12.55 -31.98 -9.00
N GLY A 251 -12.05 -32.18 -10.21
CA GLY A 251 -12.58 -31.58 -11.45
C GLY A 251 -12.22 -30.13 -11.67
N ARG A 252 -11.30 -29.59 -10.85
CA ARG A 252 -10.79 -28.21 -10.98
C ARG A 252 -9.39 -28.21 -11.52
N LEU A 253 -9.15 -27.36 -12.51
CA LEU A 253 -7.81 -27.03 -12.98
C LEU A 253 -7.20 -25.96 -12.08
N THR A 254 -6.08 -26.24 -11.45
CA THR A 254 -5.45 -25.39 -10.43
C THR A 254 -3.99 -25.15 -10.77
N TYR A 255 -3.50 -23.94 -10.45
CA TYR A 255 -2.09 -23.64 -10.32
C TYR A 255 -1.85 -23.08 -8.92
N GLN A 256 -1.28 -23.90 -8.03
CA GLN A 256 -0.97 -23.51 -6.65
C GLN A 256 0.50 -23.80 -6.39
N ASN A 257 1.35 -22.79 -6.55
CA ASN A 257 2.78 -22.96 -6.43
C ASN A 257 3.50 -21.68 -6.05
N THR A 258 4.68 -21.83 -5.45
CA THR A 258 5.61 -20.71 -5.20
C THR A 258 6.54 -20.53 -6.39
N VAL A 259 6.71 -19.30 -6.84
CA VAL A 259 7.72 -18.89 -7.80
C VAL A 259 8.73 -17.95 -7.15
N LYS A 260 9.98 -18.02 -7.58
CA LYS A 260 11.11 -17.23 -7.04
C LYS A 260 12.13 -16.93 -8.12
N CYS A 261 12.93 -15.89 -7.92
CA CYS A 261 13.94 -15.49 -8.89
C CYS A 261 15.03 -16.56 -9.05
N GLY A 262 15.43 -16.80 -10.29
CA GLY A 262 16.54 -17.68 -10.66
C GLY A 262 16.32 -19.16 -10.45
N ILE A 263 15.17 -19.61 -9.91
CA ILE A 263 14.92 -21.02 -9.59
C ILE A 263 13.52 -21.42 -10.07
N PRO A 264 13.40 -22.09 -11.21
CA PRO A 264 12.12 -22.61 -11.69
C PRO A 264 11.54 -23.66 -10.71
N ASN A 265 10.22 -23.67 -10.57
CA ASN A 265 9.52 -24.70 -9.79
C ASN A 265 9.29 -25.99 -10.61
N SER A 266 8.59 -26.97 -10.02
CA SER A 266 8.31 -28.26 -10.68
C SER A 266 7.49 -28.17 -11.97
N GLN A 267 6.78 -27.07 -12.21
CA GLN A 267 6.08 -26.76 -13.46
C GLN A 267 6.89 -25.86 -14.41
N GLY A 268 8.15 -25.64 -14.13
CA GLY A 268 9.04 -24.81 -14.97
C GLY A 268 8.83 -23.32 -14.82
N LEU A 269 7.95 -22.81 -13.92
CA LEU A 269 7.76 -21.38 -13.73
C LEU A 269 8.72 -20.81 -12.68
N GLY A 270 9.33 -19.69 -13.00
CA GLY A 270 10.21 -18.93 -12.13
C GLY A 270 10.08 -17.44 -12.35
N LEU A 271 10.72 -16.64 -11.51
CA LEU A 271 10.79 -15.19 -11.65
C LEU A 271 12.16 -14.77 -12.18
N SER A 272 12.18 -13.68 -12.90
CA SER A 272 13.38 -12.95 -13.33
C SER A 272 13.22 -11.48 -13.03
N LEU A 273 14.23 -10.86 -12.44
CA LEU A 273 14.25 -9.43 -12.17
C LEU A 273 14.98 -8.70 -13.29
N ASN A 274 14.22 -7.98 -14.12
CA ASN A 274 14.76 -7.14 -15.19
C ASN A 274 14.94 -5.70 -14.70
N GLN A 275 16.12 -5.41 -14.14
CA GLN A 275 16.40 -4.08 -13.56
C GLN A 275 16.42 -2.96 -14.62
N ILE A 276 16.79 -3.27 -15.87
CA ILE A 276 16.85 -2.27 -16.94
C ILE A 276 15.43 -1.85 -17.38
N ALA A 277 14.54 -2.83 -17.53
CA ALA A 277 13.14 -2.58 -17.88
C ALA A 277 12.29 -2.22 -16.67
N GLU A 278 12.82 -2.31 -15.44
CA GLU A 278 12.11 -2.13 -14.16
C GLU A 278 10.90 -3.08 -14.04
N LEU A 279 11.10 -4.34 -14.40
CA LEU A 279 10.06 -5.38 -14.40
C LEU A 279 10.47 -6.58 -13.53
N LEU A 280 9.49 -7.13 -12.82
CA LEU A 280 9.53 -8.49 -12.32
C LEU A 280 8.76 -9.36 -13.31
N GLU A 281 9.44 -10.32 -13.92
CA GLU A 281 8.92 -11.16 -15.00
C GLU A 281 8.66 -12.59 -14.46
N LEU A 282 7.45 -13.10 -14.67
CA LEU A 282 7.13 -14.52 -14.52
C LEU A 282 7.43 -15.19 -15.84
N GLN A 283 8.33 -16.16 -15.83
CA GLN A 283 8.80 -16.85 -17.03
C GLN A 283 8.66 -18.36 -16.88
N HIS A 284 8.44 -19.05 -18.00
CA HIS A 284 8.48 -20.50 -18.07
C HIS A 284 9.82 -20.95 -18.69
N TYR A 285 10.53 -21.78 -17.99
CA TYR A 285 11.83 -22.32 -18.35
C TYR A 285 11.66 -23.73 -18.93
N GLY A 286 11.40 -23.83 -20.24
CA GLY A 286 11.33 -25.06 -21.01
C GLY A 286 12.52 -25.17 -21.97
N GLU A 287 12.31 -25.72 -23.17
CA GLU A 287 13.33 -25.70 -24.25
C GLU A 287 13.72 -24.28 -24.66
N LYS A 288 12.78 -23.36 -24.53
CA LYS A 288 12.97 -21.90 -24.64
C LYS A 288 12.35 -21.23 -23.43
N VAL A 289 12.88 -20.08 -23.09
CA VAL A 289 12.27 -19.23 -22.03
C VAL A 289 11.11 -18.45 -22.67
N ASP A 290 9.92 -18.68 -22.12
CA ASP A 290 8.69 -17.98 -22.54
C ASP A 290 8.27 -17.00 -21.45
N ASP A 291 7.95 -15.75 -21.86
CA ASP A 291 7.33 -14.79 -20.95
C ASP A 291 5.88 -15.19 -20.66
N VAL A 292 5.47 -15.01 -19.41
CA VAL A 292 4.12 -15.36 -18.94
C VAL A 292 3.37 -14.13 -18.47
N ALA A 293 3.89 -13.46 -17.45
CA ALA A 293 3.28 -12.27 -16.88
C ALA A 293 4.34 -11.36 -16.27
N VAL A 294 4.01 -10.07 -16.10
CA VAL A 294 4.95 -9.10 -15.54
C VAL A 294 4.28 -8.21 -14.51
N TRP A 295 5.07 -7.70 -13.57
CA TRP A 295 4.76 -6.60 -12.67
C TRP A 295 5.77 -5.49 -12.87
N THR A 296 5.34 -4.23 -12.92
CA THR A 296 6.27 -3.09 -12.85
C THR A 296 6.80 -2.95 -11.43
N LEU A 297 8.12 -2.75 -11.26
CA LEU A 297 8.73 -2.56 -9.94
C LEU A 297 8.13 -1.36 -9.22
N MET A 298 7.88 -0.28 -9.94
CA MET A 298 7.22 0.91 -9.37
C MET A 298 5.88 0.57 -8.71
N LYS A 299 5.05 -0.29 -9.31
CA LYS A 299 3.76 -0.70 -8.74
C LYS A 299 3.95 -1.55 -7.48
N LEU A 300 4.97 -2.42 -7.47
CA LEU A 300 5.31 -3.23 -6.30
C LEU A 300 5.85 -2.37 -5.15
N HIS A 301 6.74 -1.42 -5.45
CA HIS A 301 7.28 -0.45 -4.48
C HIS A 301 6.17 0.39 -3.85
N ASN A 302 5.29 0.97 -4.68
CA ASN A 302 4.15 1.75 -4.19
C ASN A 302 3.24 0.89 -3.29
N ARG A 303 2.98 -0.35 -3.71
CA ARG A 303 2.14 -1.28 -2.91
C ARG A 303 2.76 -1.64 -1.57
N LEU A 304 4.08 -1.87 -1.55
CA LEU A 304 4.82 -2.14 -0.31
C LEU A 304 4.80 -0.91 0.61
N ALA A 305 5.10 0.28 0.07
CA ALA A 305 5.13 1.52 0.84
C ALA A 305 3.75 1.89 1.41
N GLU A 306 2.67 1.74 0.61
CA GLU A 306 1.30 1.98 1.09
C GLU A 306 0.92 1.04 2.22
N LYS A 307 1.15 -0.28 2.02
CA LYS A 307 0.67 -1.31 2.94
C LYS A 307 1.49 -1.40 4.23
N HIS A 308 2.79 -1.18 4.13
CA HIS A 308 3.73 -1.41 5.23
C HIS A 308 4.45 -0.14 5.68
N ARG A 309 3.86 1.04 5.45
CA ARG A 309 4.39 2.26 6.03
C ARG A 309 4.58 2.13 7.54
N GLU A 310 3.61 1.51 8.20
CA GLU A 310 3.66 1.14 9.61
C GLU A 310 2.89 -0.17 9.79
N THR A 311 3.48 -1.16 10.47
CA THR A 311 2.87 -2.49 10.62
C THR A 311 3.11 -3.04 12.02
N PHE A 312 2.07 -3.62 12.59
CA PHE A 312 2.12 -4.44 13.79
C PHE A 312 2.02 -5.92 13.40
N TRP A 313 3.12 -6.65 13.59
CA TRP A 313 3.19 -8.10 13.41
C TRP A 313 2.91 -8.75 14.76
N ILE A 314 1.71 -9.27 14.93
CA ILE A 314 1.18 -9.75 16.20
C ILE A 314 1.40 -11.25 16.29
N SER A 315 2.29 -11.68 17.19
CA SER A 315 2.48 -13.09 17.52
C SER A 315 1.50 -13.50 18.60
N VAL A 316 0.86 -14.65 18.42
CA VAL A 316 -0.09 -15.17 19.41
C VAL A 316 0.22 -16.63 19.77
N ASP A 317 0.03 -16.98 21.04
CA ASP A 317 -0.16 -18.36 21.45
C ASP A 317 -1.59 -18.78 21.11
N ASN A 318 -1.78 -20.00 20.67
CA ASN A 318 -3.10 -20.55 20.43
C ASN A 318 -3.28 -21.92 21.05
N ASP A 319 -4.52 -22.25 21.42
CA ASP A 319 -4.94 -23.52 21.93
C ASP A 319 -6.32 -23.89 21.38
N ILE A 320 -6.65 -25.20 21.37
CA ILE A 320 -7.93 -25.69 20.85
C ILE A 320 -8.64 -26.46 21.95
N HIS A 321 -9.81 -25.97 22.38
CA HIS A 321 -10.70 -26.60 23.35
C HIS A 321 -12.09 -26.77 22.73
N ASP A 322 -12.67 -27.96 22.86
CA ASP A 322 -14.01 -28.30 22.37
C ASP A 322 -14.23 -27.94 20.89
N GLY A 323 -13.18 -28.09 20.09
CA GLY A 323 -13.20 -27.77 18.67
C GLY A 323 -13.26 -26.27 18.34
N LYS A 324 -13.04 -25.41 19.32
CA LYS A 324 -12.91 -23.96 19.19
C LYS A 324 -11.46 -23.55 19.39
N GLU A 325 -10.99 -22.59 18.60
CA GLU A 325 -9.65 -22.03 18.75
C GLU A 325 -9.69 -20.83 19.68
N TYR A 326 -8.77 -20.83 20.65
CA TYR A 326 -8.51 -19.71 21.55
C TYR A 326 -7.10 -19.20 21.32
N PHE A 327 -6.89 -17.90 21.49
CA PHE A 327 -5.57 -17.29 21.37
C PHE A 327 -5.36 -16.22 22.44
N ARG A 328 -4.08 -15.93 22.73
CA ARG A 328 -3.65 -14.80 23.54
C ARG A 328 -2.46 -14.11 22.91
N TYR A 329 -2.36 -12.81 23.09
CA TYR A 329 -1.26 -12.02 22.57
C TYR A 329 0.04 -12.38 23.27
N ARG A 330 1.12 -12.58 22.50
CA ARG A 330 2.45 -12.91 23.00
C ARG A 330 3.41 -11.74 22.84
N SER A 331 3.61 -11.27 21.62
CA SER A 331 4.49 -10.16 21.31
C SER A 331 4.01 -9.41 20.08
N ILE A 332 4.50 -8.21 19.90
CA ILE A 332 4.30 -7.38 18.72
C ILE A 332 5.66 -6.97 18.20
N GLU A 333 5.95 -7.28 16.95
CA GLU A 333 7.03 -6.63 16.20
C GLU A 333 6.43 -5.43 15.45
N HIS A 334 6.87 -4.23 15.79
CA HIS A 334 6.43 -2.98 15.18
C HIS A 334 7.47 -2.51 14.20
N THR A 335 7.13 -2.51 12.91
CA THR A 335 8.00 -2.09 11.82
C THR A 335 7.47 -0.85 11.15
N ARG A 336 8.39 -0.05 10.60
CA ARG A 336 8.11 1.16 9.83
C ARG A 336 8.96 1.20 8.58
N ASN A 337 8.51 1.97 7.59
CA ASN A 337 9.28 2.43 6.44
C ASN A 337 10.11 1.32 5.77
N PRO A 338 9.49 0.46 4.94
CA PRO A 338 10.22 -0.58 4.24
C PRO A 338 11.29 0.03 3.32
N ASN A 339 12.47 -0.57 3.32
CA ASN A 339 13.54 -0.17 2.41
C ASN A 339 13.25 -0.70 1.00
N LEU A 340 12.76 0.17 0.10
CA LEU A 340 12.32 -0.21 -1.24
C LEU A 340 13.47 -0.72 -2.12
N SER A 341 14.68 -0.21 -1.96
CA SER A 341 15.84 -0.70 -2.70
C SER A 341 16.27 -2.10 -2.26
N GLN A 342 16.07 -2.43 -0.98
CA GLN A 342 16.29 -3.79 -0.48
C GLN A 342 15.22 -4.76 -0.97
N PHE A 343 14.01 -4.31 -1.22
CA PHE A 343 12.95 -5.16 -1.75
C PHE A 343 13.35 -5.85 -3.06
N ASP A 344 13.97 -5.13 -3.98
CA ASP A 344 14.43 -5.69 -5.27
C ASP A 344 15.56 -6.71 -5.06
N ILE A 345 16.49 -6.43 -4.16
CA ILE A 345 17.58 -7.36 -3.80
C ILE A 345 17.00 -8.63 -3.16
N LEU A 346 16.00 -8.49 -2.29
CA LEU A 346 15.33 -9.61 -1.63
C LEU A 346 14.49 -10.45 -2.60
N LEU A 347 13.94 -9.85 -3.65
CA LEU A 347 13.32 -10.58 -4.77
C LEU A 347 14.38 -11.38 -5.53
N ASP A 348 15.47 -10.74 -5.95
CA ASP A 348 16.53 -11.36 -6.76
C ASP A 348 17.22 -12.51 -6.03
N THR A 349 17.40 -12.38 -4.71
CA THR A 349 17.98 -13.42 -3.84
C THR A 349 16.99 -14.47 -3.37
N ALA A 350 15.76 -14.45 -3.87
CA ALA A 350 14.65 -15.35 -3.49
C ALA A 350 14.29 -15.34 -1.98
N MET A 351 14.69 -14.32 -1.25
CA MET A 351 14.19 -14.06 0.11
C MET A 351 12.74 -13.56 0.09
N ILE A 352 12.35 -12.85 -0.97
CA ILE A 352 10.95 -12.60 -1.31
C ILE A 352 10.55 -13.51 -2.45
N THR A 353 9.39 -14.12 -2.33
CA THR A 353 8.83 -15.07 -3.28
C THR A 353 7.38 -14.72 -3.56
N VAL A 354 6.83 -15.23 -4.66
CA VAL A 354 5.40 -15.05 -4.98
C VAL A 354 4.69 -16.39 -4.99
N ASP A 355 3.64 -16.50 -4.17
CA ASP A 355 2.75 -17.64 -4.21
C ASP A 355 1.57 -17.33 -5.13
N LEU A 356 1.40 -18.14 -6.15
CA LEU A 356 0.26 -18.11 -7.05
C LEU A 356 -0.79 -19.12 -6.59
N LEU A 357 -2.01 -18.65 -6.37
CA LEU A 357 -3.18 -19.48 -6.10
C LEU A 357 -4.26 -19.14 -7.13
N LEU A 358 -4.32 -19.96 -8.17
CA LEU A 358 -5.22 -19.78 -9.31
C LEU A 358 -6.02 -21.07 -9.49
N CYS A 359 -7.35 -20.98 -9.67
CA CYS A 359 -8.20 -22.17 -9.77
C CYS A 359 -9.36 -21.92 -10.74
N ARG A 360 -9.77 -22.94 -11.51
CA ARG A 360 -10.92 -22.88 -12.45
C ARG A 360 -11.74 -24.19 -12.40
N PRO A 361 -13.07 -24.14 -12.25
CA PRO A 361 -13.81 -22.93 -11.90
C PRO A 361 -13.42 -22.40 -10.51
N SER A 362 -13.40 -21.09 -10.36
CA SER A 362 -12.95 -20.43 -9.14
C SER A 362 -14.12 -20.16 -8.20
N GLY A 363 -13.99 -20.59 -6.94
CA GLY A 363 -14.82 -20.12 -5.82
C GLY A 363 -14.26 -18.86 -5.15
N HIS A 364 -12.99 -18.51 -5.47
CA HIS A 364 -12.26 -17.36 -4.93
C HIS A 364 -11.49 -16.68 -6.05
N GLY A 365 -11.20 -15.40 -5.89
CA GLY A 365 -10.38 -14.64 -6.85
C GLY A 365 -8.95 -15.15 -6.95
N ASP A 366 -8.29 -14.88 -8.07
CA ASP A 366 -6.88 -15.19 -8.27
C ASP A 366 -6.00 -14.43 -7.27
N THR A 367 -5.05 -15.14 -6.66
CA THR A 367 -4.18 -14.56 -5.65
C THR A 367 -2.71 -14.68 -6.06
N TYR A 368 -1.99 -13.57 -5.95
CA TYR A 368 -0.54 -13.45 -6.18
C TYR A 368 0.07 -12.82 -4.93
N SER A 369 0.51 -13.68 -4.00
CA SER A 369 0.97 -13.25 -2.67
C SER A 369 2.48 -13.11 -2.62
N PHE A 370 2.96 -11.89 -2.41
CA PHE A 370 4.36 -11.60 -2.14
C PHE A 370 4.66 -11.91 -0.68
N LYS A 371 5.64 -12.78 -0.46
CA LYS A 371 5.99 -13.28 0.88
C LYS A 371 7.48 -13.16 1.12
N ILE A 372 7.84 -12.71 2.32
CA ILE A 372 9.23 -12.58 2.76
C ILE A 372 9.60 -13.66 3.76
N ASN A 373 10.80 -14.20 3.65
CA ASN A 373 11.38 -15.07 4.68
C ASN A 373 11.62 -14.27 5.97
N LYS A 374 11.48 -14.91 7.14
CA LYS A 374 11.72 -14.23 8.43
C LYS A 374 13.13 -13.60 8.52
N SER A 375 14.14 -14.25 7.94
CA SER A 375 15.51 -13.70 7.88
C SER A 375 15.65 -12.45 7.01
N GLY A 376 14.73 -12.20 6.09
CA GLY A 376 14.70 -11.00 5.26
C GLY A 376 14.02 -9.80 5.92
N MET A 377 13.22 -10.04 6.98
CA MET A 377 12.48 -8.96 7.67
C MET A 377 13.37 -7.82 8.16
N PRO A 378 14.50 -8.06 8.86
CA PRO A 378 15.36 -6.97 9.32
C PRO A 378 16.05 -6.20 8.17
N LEU A 379 16.20 -6.82 6.99
CA LEU A 379 16.77 -6.17 5.82
C LEU A 379 15.74 -5.26 5.14
N LEU A 380 14.49 -5.70 5.10
CA LEU A 380 13.40 -4.92 4.52
C LEU A 380 12.91 -3.82 5.47
N PHE A 381 12.90 -4.09 6.78
CA PHE A 381 12.44 -3.19 7.83
C PHE A 381 13.58 -2.98 8.86
N PRO A 382 14.53 -2.08 8.57
CA PRO A 382 15.69 -1.87 9.45
C PRO A 382 15.31 -1.28 10.81
N GLU A 383 14.18 -0.56 10.88
CA GLU A 383 13.66 0.01 12.13
C GLU A 383 12.50 -0.85 12.64
N SER A 384 12.83 -1.86 13.47
CA SER A 384 11.82 -2.66 14.16
C SER A 384 11.97 -2.58 15.67
N ILE A 385 10.85 -2.54 16.38
CA ILE A 385 10.78 -2.57 17.85
C ILE A 385 9.91 -3.76 18.25
N THR A 386 10.42 -4.62 19.11
CA THR A 386 9.65 -5.73 19.66
C THR A 386 9.12 -5.40 21.06
N TYR A 387 7.83 -5.61 21.26
CA TYR A 387 7.15 -5.48 22.54
C TYR A 387 6.70 -6.85 23.00
N ASP A 388 7.25 -7.34 24.10
CA ASP A 388 6.74 -8.52 24.78
C ASP A 388 5.50 -8.13 25.60
N LEU A 389 4.44 -8.92 25.52
CA LEU A 389 3.17 -8.62 26.15
C LEU A 389 2.93 -9.42 27.45
N TYR A 390 3.75 -10.44 27.73
CA TYR A 390 3.82 -11.17 28.99
C TYR A 390 5.16 -11.89 29.17
#